data_2c07dfec528ca36d98ccf9404c229c72
#
_entry.id   2c07dfec528ca36d98ccf9404c229c72
#
_cell.length_a   1.000
_cell.length_b   1.000
_cell.length_c   1.000
_cell.angle_alpha   90.00
_cell.angle_beta   90.00
_cell.angle_gamma   90.00
#
_symmetry.space_group_name_H-M   'P 1'
#
loop_
_entity.id
_entity.type
_entity.pdbx_description
1 polymer ?
#
loop_
_entity_poly.entity_id
_entity_poly.type
_entity_poly.pdbx_seq_one_letter_code
_entity_poly.pdbx_strand_id
1 'polypeptide(L)'
;MEPETKDIRSAVRQALASHKNGAVTVLSSLLAVEDAIGYIPPAAIEEVAESTRSTINDVWGIASFYTNFRFTPPGKHVIEVCWGPSCHIQGAKPILKQVLSSLGLQTEGDTPDGQFTFKYNTCLGACAQAPVTSIDHHLLGRATPSLLQQHIEELRAGAGSNGGHGGPQRHARRPNSRGKAGHR
;
A
#
# COMPACT_ATOMS: atom_id res chain seq x y z
N MET A 1 4.33 -19.62 22.85
CA MET A 1 3.73 -18.43 22.18
C MET A 1 4.82 -17.41 22.11
N GLU A 2 5.40 -17.24 20.92
CA GLU A 2 6.64 -16.52 20.68
C GLU A 2 6.52 -15.01 20.91
N PRO A 3 7.60 -14.32 21.34
CA PRO A 3 7.57 -12.87 21.61
C PRO A 3 7.12 -12.04 20.40
N GLU A 4 7.47 -12.48 19.20
CA GLU A 4 7.10 -11.83 17.93
C GLU A 4 5.57 -11.77 17.69
N THR A 5 4.84 -12.79 18.12
CA THR A 5 3.37 -12.85 17.98
C THR A 5 2.66 -11.86 18.92
N LYS A 6 3.25 -11.55 20.10
CA LYS A 6 2.69 -10.56 21.03
C LYS A 6 2.85 -9.14 20.51
N ASP A 7 3.99 -8.85 19.88
CA ASP A 7 4.27 -7.54 19.27
C ASP A 7 3.34 -7.26 18.11
N ILE A 8 3.13 -8.23 17.22
CA ILE A 8 2.21 -8.12 16.07
C ILE A 8 0.77 -7.90 16.55
N ARG A 9 0.29 -8.66 17.53
CA ARG A 9 -1.07 -8.52 18.07
C ARG A 9 -1.28 -7.15 18.74
N SER A 10 -0.26 -6.65 19.43
CA SER A 10 -0.27 -5.30 20.01
C SER A 10 -0.35 -4.21 18.94
N ALA A 11 0.43 -4.33 17.86
CA ALA A 11 0.41 -3.41 16.73
C ALA A 11 -0.96 -3.40 16.02
N VAL A 12 -1.58 -4.57 15.82
CA VAL A 12 -2.94 -4.68 15.27
C VAL A 12 -3.95 -3.94 16.14
N ARG A 13 -3.94 -4.16 17.46
CA ARG A 13 -4.85 -3.46 18.38
C ARG A 13 -4.65 -1.95 18.36
N GLN A 14 -3.41 -1.49 18.27
CA GLN A 14 -3.11 -0.07 18.15
C GLN A 14 -3.65 0.52 16.84
N ALA A 15 -3.48 -0.19 15.71
CA ALA A 15 -4.04 0.22 14.42
C ALA A 15 -5.57 0.35 14.49
N LEU A 16 -6.26 -0.65 15.06
CA LEU A 16 -7.71 -0.64 15.24
C LEU A 16 -8.17 0.48 16.20
N ALA A 17 -7.42 0.75 17.27
CA ALA A 17 -7.73 1.81 18.22
C ALA A 17 -7.64 3.21 17.58
N SER A 18 -6.68 3.42 16.69
CA SER A 18 -6.50 4.68 15.97
C SER A 18 -7.59 4.94 14.92
N HIS A 19 -8.26 3.90 14.44
CA HIS A 19 -9.26 3.96 13.38
C HIS A 19 -10.69 4.34 13.87
N LYS A 20 -10.93 4.49 15.16
CA LYS A 20 -12.26 4.68 15.77
C LYS A 20 -13.01 5.97 15.37
N ASN A 21 -12.47 6.82 14.52
CA ASN A 21 -13.07 8.09 14.12
C ASN A 21 -14.06 8.00 12.93
N GLY A 22 -14.57 6.82 12.59
CA GLY A 22 -15.51 6.60 11.48
C GLY A 22 -16.39 5.36 11.70
N ALA A 23 -17.14 4.97 10.65
CA ALA A 23 -17.88 3.71 10.67
C ALA A 23 -16.87 2.53 10.72
N VAL A 24 -16.87 1.82 11.83
CA VAL A 24 -16.02 0.63 12.01
C VAL A 24 -16.68 -0.54 11.30
N THR A 25 -16.13 -0.93 10.16
CA THR A 25 -16.54 -2.12 9.40
C THR A 25 -15.36 -3.07 9.29
N VAL A 26 -15.60 -4.33 8.93
CA VAL A 26 -14.54 -5.31 8.70
C VAL A 26 -13.53 -4.76 7.67
N LEU A 27 -14.00 -4.26 6.54
CA LEU A 27 -13.13 -3.72 5.49
C LEU A 27 -12.30 -2.52 5.98
N SER A 28 -12.93 -1.55 6.66
CA SER A 28 -12.19 -0.38 7.14
C SER A 28 -11.18 -0.73 8.24
N SER A 29 -11.46 -1.76 9.02
CA SER A 29 -10.52 -2.29 10.02
C SER A 29 -9.33 -3.00 9.38
N LEU A 30 -9.56 -3.83 8.35
CA LEU A 30 -8.49 -4.48 7.60
C LEU A 30 -7.59 -3.46 6.90
N LEU A 31 -8.17 -2.41 6.28
CA LEU A 31 -7.39 -1.32 5.69
C LEU A 31 -6.53 -0.59 6.72
N ALA A 32 -7.06 -0.33 7.92
CA ALA A 32 -6.29 0.30 8.99
C ALA A 32 -5.12 -0.56 9.45
N VAL A 33 -5.29 -1.88 9.48
CA VAL A 33 -4.21 -2.82 9.80
C VAL A 33 -3.16 -2.83 8.68
N GLU A 34 -3.59 -2.91 7.41
CA GLU A 34 -2.66 -2.87 6.27
C GLU A 34 -1.86 -1.56 6.22
N ASP A 35 -2.52 -0.42 6.42
CA ASP A 35 -1.86 0.89 6.47
C ASP A 35 -0.80 0.98 7.58
N ALA A 36 -1.03 0.31 8.71
CA ALA A 36 -0.13 0.37 9.87
C ALA A 36 1.01 -0.65 9.83
N ILE A 37 0.76 -1.84 9.27
CA ILE A 37 1.67 -2.99 9.36
C ILE A 37 2.23 -3.38 7.97
N GLY A 38 1.52 -3.02 6.89
CA GLY A 38 1.88 -3.34 5.51
C GLY A 38 1.35 -4.69 5.01
N TYR A 39 0.69 -5.48 5.86
CA TYR A 39 0.06 -6.76 5.51
C TYR A 39 -0.98 -7.15 6.57
N ILE A 40 -1.74 -8.21 6.31
CA ILE A 40 -2.75 -8.76 7.22
C ILE A 40 -2.19 -10.04 7.87
N PRO A 41 -1.60 -9.94 9.07
CA PRO A 41 -1.16 -11.13 9.80
C PRO A 41 -2.36 -11.98 10.26
N PRO A 42 -2.21 -13.30 10.50
CA PRO A 42 -3.29 -14.15 11.02
C PRO A 42 -3.97 -13.58 12.28
N ALA A 43 -3.19 -12.98 13.18
CA ALA A 43 -3.70 -12.33 14.38
C ALA A 43 -4.66 -11.16 14.08
N ALA A 44 -4.52 -10.49 12.94
CA ALA A 44 -5.42 -9.41 12.55
C ALA A 44 -6.83 -9.91 12.24
N ILE A 45 -6.96 -11.10 11.66
CA ILE A 45 -8.27 -11.69 11.36
C ILE A 45 -9.07 -11.89 12.66
N GLU A 46 -8.42 -12.41 13.71
CA GLU A 46 -9.03 -12.61 15.02
C GLU A 46 -9.39 -11.28 15.70
N GLU A 47 -8.47 -10.33 15.75
CA GLU A 47 -8.67 -9.03 16.41
C GLU A 47 -9.74 -8.17 15.69
N VAL A 48 -9.79 -8.23 14.36
CA VAL A 48 -10.82 -7.55 13.57
C VAL A 48 -12.18 -8.21 13.81
N ALA A 49 -12.27 -9.54 13.85
CA ALA A 49 -13.51 -10.25 14.15
C ALA A 49 -14.08 -9.85 15.52
N GLU A 50 -13.21 -9.79 16.54
CA GLU A 50 -13.60 -9.36 17.89
C GLU A 50 -14.06 -7.90 17.90
N SER A 51 -13.30 -6.98 17.29
CA SER A 51 -13.58 -5.55 17.33
C SER A 51 -14.83 -5.16 16.55
N THR A 52 -15.18 -5.90 15.49
CA THR A 52 -16.36 -5.64 14.64
C THR A 52 -17.56 -6.51 15.00
N ARG A 53 -17.42 -7.43 15.96
CA ARG A 53 -18.43 -8.44 16.31
C ARG A 53 -18.85 -9.31 15.12
N SER A 54 -17.91 -9.60 14.24
CA SER A 54 -18.07 -10.47 13.06
C SER A 54 -17.48 -11.85 13.32
N THR A 55 -17.79 -12.82 12.49
CA THR A 55 -17.11 -14.13 12.57
C THR A 55 -15.75 -14.09 11.90
N ILE A 56 -14.84 -14.97 12.29
CA ILE A 56 -13.52 -15.15 11.63
C ILE A 56 -13.70 -15.43 10.13
N ASN A 57 -14.74 -16.22 9.77
CA ASN A 57 -15.01 -16.55 8.38
C ASN A 57 -15.46 -15.33 7.56
N ASP A 58 -16.26 -14.42 8.14
CA ASP A 58 -16.67 -13.18 7.46
C ASP A 58 -15.46 -12.28 7.21
N VAL A 59 -14.58 -12.14 8.21
CA VAL A 59 -13.35 -11.34 8.09
C VAL A 59 -12.42 -11.94 7.05
N TRP A 60 -12.20 -13.26 7.10
CA TRP A 60 -11.38 -13.97 6.12
C TRP A 60 -11.96 -13.88 4.70
N GLY A 61 -13.29 -14.02 4.57
CA GLY A 61 -13.98 -13.88 3.28
C GLY A 61 -13.73 -12.50 2.65
N ILE A 62 -13.80 -11.43 3.44
CA ILE A 62 -13.51 -10.07 2.97
C ILE A 62 -12.00 -9.92 2.66
N ALA A 63 -11.14 -10.34 3.56
CA ALA A 63 -9.70 -10.22 3.38
C ALA A 63 -9.19 -10.96 2.12
N SER A 64 -9.72 -12.16 1.87
CA SER A 64 -9.33 -12.97 0.70
C SER A 64 -9.96 -12.50 -0.62
N PHE A 65 -11.09 -11.79 -0.56
CA PHE A 65 -11.75 -11.25 -1.76
C PHE A 65 -10.99 -10.07 -2.37
N TYR A 66 -10.43 -9.20 -1.55
CA TYR A 66 -9.71 -8.02 -2.02
C TYR A 66 -8.24 -8.37 -2.30
N THR A 67 -7.86 -8.41 -3.56
CA THR A 67 -6.50 -8.76 -4.02
C THR A 67 -5.42 -7.76 -3.59
N ASN A 68 -5.79 -6.59 -3.09
CA ASN A 68 -4.86 -5.61 -2.54
C ASN A 68 -4.27 -6.05 -1.20
N PHE A 69 -5.01 -6.85 -0.42
CA PHE A 69 -4.51 -7.37 0.83
C PHE A 69 -3.48 -8.47 0.61
N ARG A 70 -2.39 -8.39 1.32
CA ARG A 70 -1.39 -9.45 1.38
C ARG A 70 -1.33 -10.05 2.79
N PHE A 71 -0.96 -11.33 2.87
CA PHE A 71 -0.93 -12.08 4.14
C PHE A 71 0.50 -12.38 4.61
N THR A 72 1.49 -11.92 3.86
CA THR A 72 2.92 -12.06 4.18
C THR A 72 3.57 -10.69 4.26
N PRO A 73 4.58 -10.50 5.11
CA PRO A 73 5.31 -9.25 5.18
C PRO A 73 5.84 -8.83 3.80
N PRO A 74 5.75 -7.56 3.42
CA PRO A 74 6.39 -7.06 2.21
C PRO A 74 7.90 -7.06 2.35
N GLY A 75 8.62 -7.00 1.24
CA GLY A 75 10.03 -6.65 1.22
C GLY A 75 10.28 -5.26 1.79
N LYS A 76 11.54 -4.94 2.02
CA LYS A 76 11.96 -3.66 2.59
C LYS A 76 11.48 -2.46 1.77
N HIS A 77 11.42 -2.61 0.46
CA HIS A 77 10.94 -1.60 -0.49
C HIS A 77 9.81 -2.15 -1.35
N VAL A 78 8.74 -1.39 -1.51
CA VAL A 78 7.58 -1.77 -2.33
C VAL A 78 7.56 -0.92 -3.60
N ILE A 79 7.63 -1.59 -4.75
CA ILE A 79 7.56 -0.96 -6.06
C ILE A 79 6.23 -1.31 -6.72
N GLU A 80 5.48 -0.30 -7.12
CA GLU A 80 4.21 -0.46 -7.82
C GLU A 80 4.28 0.19 -9.20
N VAL A 81 3.82 -0.52 -10.22
CA VAL A 81 3.67 0.03 -11.57
C VAL A 81 2.19 0.16 -11.90
N CYS A 82 1.76 1.37 -12.22
CA CYS A 82 0.40 1.64 -12.64
C CYS A 82 0.13 0.99 -14.01
N TRP A 83 -0.86 0.10 -14.06
CA TRP A 83 -1.29 -0.59 -15.29
C TRP A 83 -2.62 -0.08 -15.82
N GLY A 84 -3.07 1.10 -15.36
CA GLY A 84 -4.28 1.77 -15.86
C GLY A 84 -4.16 2.18 -17.33
N PRO A 85 -5.30 2.41 -18.02
CA PRO A 85 -5.32 2.68 -19.48
C PRO A 85 -4.40 3.82 -19.90
N SER A 86 -4.41 4.95 -19.19
CA SER A 86 -3.53 6.09 -19.51
C SER A 86 -2.05 5.73 -19.41
N CYS A 87 -1.63 5.03 -18.35
CA CYS A 87 -0.25 4.62 -18.18
C CYS A 87 0.16 3.58 -19.22
N HIS A 88 -0.74 2.65 -19.55
CA HIS A 88 -0.50 1.64 -20.58
C HIS A 88 -0.22 2.28 -21.95
N ILE A 89 -1.06 3.23 -22.37
CA ILE A 89 -0.89 3.96 -23.63
C ILE A 89 0.39 4.81 -23.61
N GLN A 90 0.71 5.42 -22.48
CA GLN A 90 1.87 6.31 -22.32
C GLN A 90 3.20 5.58 -22.08
N GLY A 91 3.22 4.25 -22.12
CA GLY A 91 4.47 3.48 -22.07
C GLY A 91 4.76 2.78 -20.75
N ALA A 92 3.76 2.35 -19.97
CA ALA A 92 3.98 1.53 -18.77
C ALA A 92 4.65 0.18 -19.08
N LYS A 93 4.44 -0.39 -20.29
CA LYS A 93 4.99 -1.70 -20.66
C LYS A 93 6.53 -1.77 -20.66
N PRO A 94 7.29 -0.82 -21.23
CA PRO A 94 8.75 -0.78 -21.09
C PRO A 94 9.22 -0.64 -19.64
N ILE A 95 8.52 0.15 -18.84
CA ILE A 95 8.81 0.35 -17.40
C ILE A 95 8.66 -0.98 -16.66
N LEU A 96 7.52 -1.65 -16.86
CA LEU A 96 7.27 -2.96 -16.29
C LEU A 96 8.39 -3.97 -16.63
N LYS A 97 8.75 -4.05 -17.91
CA LYS A 97 9.82 -4.95 -18.36
C LYS A 97 11.16 -4.63 -17.67
N GLN A 98 11.45 -3.35 -17.48
CA GLN A 98 12.68 -2.91 -16.79
C GLN A 98 12.66 -3.32 -15.31
N VAL A 99 11.54 -3.10 -14.60
CA VAL A 99 11.41 -3.49 -13.18
C VAL A 99 11.60 -4.99 -13.00
N LEU A 100 10.85 -5.79 -13.75
CA LEU A 100 10.95 -7.25 -13.69
C LEU A 100 12.38 -7.74 -13.94
N SER A 101 13.03 -7.18 -14.98
CA SER A 101 14.42 -7.51 -15.29
C SER A 101 15.38 -7.10 -14.17
N SER A 102 15.23 -5.88 -13.64
CA SER A 102 16.10 -5.36 -12.58
C SER A 102 15.95 -6.13 -11.26
N LEU A 103 14.74 -6.62 -10.96
CA LEU A 103 14.46 -7.38 -9.75
C LEU A 103 14.67 -8.90 -9.91
N GLY A 104 14.88 -9.39 -11.14
CA GLY A 104 14.98 -10.83 -11.43
C GLY A 104 13.65 -11.58 -11.27
N LEU A 105 12.52 -10.86 -11.40
CA LEU A 105 11.19 -11.41 -11.27
C LEU A 105 10.55 -11.68 -12.64
N GLN A 106 9.65 -12.67 -12.71
CA GLN A 106 8.86 -12.96 -13.91
C GLN A 106 7.47 -12.33 -13.86
N THR A 107 6.95 -12.09 -12.68
CA THR A 107 5.65 -11.49 -12.39
C THR A 107 5.72 -10.73 -11.08
N GLU A 108 4.58 -10.25 -10.57
CA GLU A 108 4.52 -9.67 -9.23
C GLU A 108 4.95 -10.66 -8.15
N GLY A 109 5.54 -10.15 -7.09
CA GLY A 109 6.06 -10.96 -5.99
C GLY A 109 7.21 -10.29 -5.25
N ASP A 110 7.80 -11.06 -4.37
CA ASP A 110 8.92 -10.63 -3.53
C ASP A 110 10.25 -11.14 -4.10
N THR A 111 11.30 -10.33 -4.00
CA THR A 111 12.65 -10.80 -4.34
C THR A 111 13.16 -11.79 -3.28
N PRO A 112 13.96 -12.81 -3.66
CA PRO A 112 14.43 -13.84 -2.73
C PRO A 112 15.25 -13.30 -1.56
N ASP A 113 15.86 -12.12 -1.73
CA ASP A 113 16.65 -11.42 -0.71
C ASP A 113 15.78 -10.60 0.27
N GLY A 114 14.45 -10.57 0.07
CA GLY A 114 13.51 -9.79 0.88
C GLY A 114 13.68 -8.27 0.77
N GLN A 115 14.47 -7.79 -0.19
CA GLN A 115 14.70 -6.35 -0.36
C GLN A 115 13.54 -5.65 -1.05
N PHE A 116 12.92 -6.30 -2.04
CA PHE A 116 11.86 -5.67 -2.84
C PHE A 116 10.61 -6.52 -2.92
N THR A 117 9.48 -5.85 -2.87
CA THR A 117 8.18 -6.35 -3.32
C THR A 117 7.79 -5.58 -4.57
N PHE A 118 7.40 -6.29 -5.61
CA PHE A 118 6.84 -5.71 -6.82
C PHE A 118 5.37 -6.11 -6.98
N LYS A 119 4.51 -5.14 -7.29
CA LYS A 119 3.10 -5.39 -7.64
C LYS A 119 2.58 -4.48 -8.75
N TYR A 120 1.59 -4.98 -9.48
CA TYR A 120 0.79 -4.15 -10.38
C TYR A 120 -0.23 -3.35 -9.58
N ASN A 121 -0.46 -2.13 -10.00
CA ASN A 121 -1.55 -1.34 -9.45
C ASN A 121 -2.52 -0.95 -10.58
N THR A 122 -3.81 -1.17 -10.40
CA THR A 122 -4.83 -0.87 -11.40
C THR A 122 -4.82 0.61 -11.76
N CYS A 123 -4.71 1.49 -10.77
CA CYS A 123 -4.58 2.93 -10.98
C CYS A 123 -4.03 3.63 -9.73
N LEU A 124 -2.91 4.33 -9.89
CA LEU A 124 -2.31 5.15 -8.82
C LEU A 124 -2.90 6.56 -8.71
N GLY A 125 -3.97 6.87 -9.45
CA GLY A 125 -4.70 8.13 -9.34
C GLY A 125 -4.06 9.36 -9.98
N ALA A 126 -2.84 9.25 -10.54
CA ALA A 126 -2.07 10.37 -11.09
C ALA A 126 -2.00 10.34 -12.64
N CYS A 127 -3.12 10.06 -13.33
CA CYS A 127 -3.17 9.86 -14.78
C CYS A 127 -2.63 11.04 -15.60
N ALA A 128 -2.72 12.27 -15.10
CA ALA A 128 -2.14 13.45 -15.76
C ALA A 128 -0.60 13.43 -15.82
N GLN A 129 0.04 12.56 -15.03
CA GLN A 129 1.49 12.38 -15.00
C GLN A 129 1.91 11.00 -15.54
N ALA A 130 1.04 10.34 -16.30
CA ALA A 130 1.32 9.03 -16.87
C ALA A 130 2.59 9.03 -17.74
N PRO A 131 3.38 7.93 -17.77
CA PRO A 131 3.23 6.73 -16.95
C PRO A 131 3.66 6.97 -15.49
N VAL A 132 3.00 6.29 -14.54
CA VAL A 132 3.21 6.49 -13.09
C VAL A 132 3.68 5.19 -12.45
N THR A 133 4.64 5.31 -11.56
CA THR A 133 5.08 4.25 -10.65
C THR A 133 5.03 4.77 -9.21
N SER A 134 5.11 3.88 -8.24
CA SER A 134 5.28 4.22 -6.83
C SER A 134 6.45 3.43 -6.27
N ILE A 135 7.23 4.06 -5.42
CA ILE A 135 8.27 3.42 -4.60
C ILE A 135 8.02 3.85 -3.17
N ASP A 136 7.79 2.90 -2.28
CA ASP A 136 7.51 3.14 -0.86
C ASP A 136 6.43 4.22 -0.65
N HIS A 137 5.33 4.10 -1.40
CA HIS A 137 4.18 5.04 -1.43
C HIS A 137 4.49 6.45 -2.01
N HIS A 138 5.71 6.69 -2.52
CA HIS A 138 6.04 7.94 -3.22
C HIS A 138 5.79 7.80 -4.72
N LEU A 139 4.88 8.63 -5.24
CA LEU A 139 4.53 8.62 -6.65
C LEU A 139 5.63 9.23 -7.51
N LEU A 140 6.02 8.53 -8.56
CA LEU A 140 6.92 8.97 -9.62
C LEU A 140 6.12 9.10 -10.93
N GLY A 141 5.78 10.33 -11.28
CA GLY A 141 5.12 10.63 -12.56
C GLY A 141 6.12 10.75 -13.72
N ARG A 142 5.62 10.58 -14.95
CA ARG A 142 6.44 10.60 -16.17
C ARG A 142 7.63 9.65 -16.06
N ALA A 143 7.38 8.50 -15.44
CA ALA A 143 8.39 7.51 -15.17
C ALA A 143 9.01 6.99 -16.48
N THR A 144 10.32 6.75 -16.45
CA THR A 144 11.06 6.13 -17.54
C THR A 144 11.78 4.89 -17.06
N PRO A 145 12.08 3.93 -17.92
CA PRO A 145 12.86 2.74 -17.54
C PRO A 145 14.20 3.08 -16.87
N SER A 146 14.90 4.10 -17.37
CA SER A 146 16.19 4.54 -16.82
C SER A 146 16.07 5.18 -15.45
N LEU A 147 15.06 6.03 -15.24
CA LEU A 147 14.80 6.64 -13.93
C LEU A 147 14.51 5.57 -12.87
N LEU A 148 13.70 4.58 -13.23
CA LEU A 148 13.35 3.52 -12.32
C LEU A 148 14.51 2.58 -12.00
N GLN A 149 15.34 2.27 -13.01
CA GLN A 149 16.58 1.52 -12.79
C GLN A 149 17.49 2.25 -11.80
N GLN A 150 17.71 3.55 -11.98
CA GLN A 150 18.52 4.36 -11.07
C GLN A 150 18.00 4.31 -9.63
N HIS A 151 16.71 4.48 -9.42
CA HIS A 151 16.12 4.38 -8.08
C HIS A 151 16.30 2.99 -7.45
N ILE A 152 16.13 1.92 -8.22
CA ILE A 152 16.36 0.55 -7.72
C ILE A 152 17.82 0.35 -7.31
N GLU A 153 18.77 0.85 -8.10
CA GLU A 153 20.20 0.78 -7.79
C GLU A 153 20.56 1.60 -6.53
N GLU A 154 20.01 2.81 -6.39
CA GLU A 154 20.17 3.65 -5.21
C GLU A 154 19.65 2.96 -3.93
N LEU A 155 18.48 2.33 -4.01
CA LEU A 155 17.90 1.58 -2.89
C LEU A 155 18.72 0.34 -2.52
N ARG A 156 19.27 -0.37 -3.52
CA ARG A 156 20.20 -1.50 -3.29
C ARG A 156 21.50 -1.07 -2.64
N ALA A 157 22.02 0.08 -3.03
CA ALA A 157 23.26 0.63 -2.45
C ALA A 157 23.06 1.17 -1.02
N GLY A 158 21.84 1.16 -0.48
CA GLY A 158 21.54 1.69 0.84
C GLY A 158 21.53 3.23 0.92
N ALA A 159 21.63 3.93 -0.19
CA ALA A 159 21.64 5.40 -0.23
C ALA A 159 20.25 6.03 -0.02
N GLY A 160 19.18 5.22 -0.01
CA GLY A 160 17.79 5.66 0.03
C GLY A 160 17.10 5.66 1.41
N SER A 161 17.82 5.49 2.52
CA SER A 161 17.17 5.31 3.84
C SER A 161 16.97 6.60 4.65
N ASN A 162 16.71 7.74 4.01
CA ASN A 162 16.32 8.99 4.71
C ASN A 162 14.87 9.40 4.39
N GLY A 163 13.96 8.44 4.28
CA GLY A 163 12.51 8.64 4.25
C GLY A 163 11.88 7.85 5.38
N GLY A 164 11.71 8.49 6.55
CA GLY A 164 11.00 7.88 7.67
C GLY A 164 9.64 7.35 7.21
N HIS A 165 9.17 6.30 7.84
CA HIS A 165 7.80 5.78 7.77
C HIS A 165 6.81 6.93 8.10
N GLY A 166 6.63 7.84 7.17
CA GLY A 166 5.55 8.80 7.18
C GLY A 166 4.32 8.08 6.68
N GLY A 167 3.48 7.62 7.60
CA GLY A 167 2.13 7.17 7.28
C GLY A 167 1.44 8.20 6.38
N PRO A 168 0.41 7.80 5.62
CA PRO A 168 -0.22 8.63 4.61
C PRO A 168 -0.57 10.00 5.21
N GLN A 169 0.02 11.06 4.67
CA GLN A 169 -0.32 12.42 5.05
C GLN A 169 -1.80 12.60 4.75
N ARG A 170 -2.62 12.59 5.79
CA ARG A 170 -4.04 12.94 5.71
C ARG A 170 -4.11 14.32 5.08
N HIS A 171 -4.56 14.41 3.83
CA HIS A 171 -5.00 15.67 3.28
C HIS A 171 -6.07 16.22 4.20
N ALA A 172 -5.70 17.23 5.00
CA ALA A 172 -6.63 17.97 5.83
C ALA A 172 -7.76 18.45 4.91
N ARG A 173 -8.97 17.93 5.12
CA ARG A 173 -10.17 18.41 4.43
C ARG A 173 -10.26 19.90 4.66
N ARG A 174 -10.10 20.70 3.60
CA ARG A 174 -10.40 22.14 3.64
C ARG A 174 -11.84 22.28 4.14
N PRO A 175 -12.11 23.11 5.15
CA PRO A 175 -13.46 23.37 5.58
C PRO A 175 -14.23 23.98 4.40
N ASN A 176 -15.36 23.38 4.07
CA ASN A 176 -16.25 23.82 3.00
C ASN A 176 -16.94 25.12 3.45
N SER A 177 -16.37 26.26 3.09
CA SER A 177 -16.99 27.58 3.28
C SER A 177 -18.11 27.76 2.25
N ARG A 178 -19.25 27.08 2.43
CA ARG A 178 -20.47 27.48 1.74
C ARG A 178 -20.98 28.74 2.40
N GLY A 179 -20.70 29.88 1.75
CA GLY A 179 -21.30 31.15 2.05
C GLY A 179 -22.83 31.04 2.03
N LYS A 180 -23.45 31.48 3.10
CA LYS A 180 -24.88 31.74 3.15
C LYS A 180 -25.18 32.89 2.19
N ALA A 181 -25.75 32.60 1.01
CA ALA A 181 -26.40 33.60 0.18
C ALA A 181 -27.75 33.90 0.84
N GLY A 182 -27.85 35.08 1.47
CA GLY A 182 -29.11 35.59 1.96
C GLY A 182 -30.04 35.96 0.81
N HIS A 183 -31.24 35.47 0.83
CA HIS A 183 -32.36 36.02 0.06
C HIS A 183 -32.98 37.20 0.83
N ARG A 184 -33.01 38.31 0.19
CA ARG A 184 -34.02 39.36 0.39
C ARG A 184 -34.95 39.36 -0.82
#